data_22f092cf5998f5ec6dcea692d8f98231
#
_entry.id   22f092cf5998f5ec6dcea692d8f98231
#
_cell.length_a   1.000
_cell.length_b   1.000
_cell.length_c   1.000
_cell.angle_alpha   90.00
_cell.angle_beta   90.00
_cell.angle_gamma   90.00
#
_symmetry.space_group_name_H-M   'P 1'
#
loop_
_entity.id
_entity.type
_entity.pdbx_description
1 polymer ?
#
loop_
_entity_poly.entity_id
_entity_poly.type
_entity_poly.pdbx_seq_one_letter_code
_entity_poly.pdbx_strand_id
1 'polypeptide(L)'
;MISEKLKCVFVHIPKCAGSSINLDLKLTSVGFSGHSPASCHFDYIGQGYFSFTFIRNPYDRVASAYRYFQKLVPGHRWYKRNSIIADLANELDFSGFVNHIDDFKQLMKREDGSYESGIHFQPFSYFLDEPVDFIGRHDNIQHDYFIIRSKLNLPIKNLPKPNSTN
;
A
#
# COMPACT_ATOMS: atom_id res chain seq x y z
N MET A 1 -2.05 9.18 -0.89
CA MET A 1 -0.96 9.90 -1.61
C MET A 1 -1.59 10.77 -2.70
N ILE A 2 -1.02 11.93 -2.99
CA ILE A 2 -1.62 12.90 -3.94
C ILE A 2 -0.62 13.36 -5.02
N SER A 3 -1.15 13.86 -6.12
CA SER A 3 -0.43 14.71 -7.06
C SER A 3 -1.28 15.93 -7.41
N GLU A 4 -0.87 17.09 -6.97
CA GLU A 4 -1.54 18.34 -7.33
C GLU A 4 -1.42 18.65 -8.83
N LYS A 5 -0.27 18.31 -9.42
CA LYS A 5 -0.03 18.46 -10.85
C LYS A 5 -0.98 17.62 -11.70
N LEU A 6 -1.23 16.37 -11.29
CA LEU A 6 -2.08 15.42 -12.02
C LEU A 6 -3.54 15.46 -11.54
N LYS A 7 -3.83 16.24 -10.51
CA LYS A 7 -5.15 16.30 -9.87
C LYS A 7 -5.69 14.91 -9.54
N CYS A 8 -4.86 14.10 -8.84
CA CYS A 8 -5.26 12.75 -8.46
C CYS A 8 -4.90 12.41 -7.01
N VAL A 9 -5.68 11.49 -6.47
CA VAL A 9 -5.50 10.84 -5.17
C VAL A 9 -5.29 9.35 -5.40
N PHE A 10 -4.23 8.80 -4.85
CA PHE A 10 -3.99 7.37 -4.77
C PHE A 10 -4.12 6.89 -3.34
N VAL A 11 -5.18 6.15 -3.06
CA VAL A 11 -5.36 5.44 -1.78
C VAL A 11 -4.44 4.23 -1.80
N HIS A 12 -3.27 4.38 -1.16
CA HIS A 12 -2.20 3.38 -1.24
C HIS A 12 -2.41 2.26 -0.23
N ILE A 13 -3.02 1.18 -0.67
CA ILE A 13 -3.14 -0.06 0.10
C ILE A 13 -1.80 -0.82 0.07
N PRO A 14 -1.21 -1.20 1.21
CA PRO A 14 0.05 -1.93 1.25
C PRO A 14 0.02 -3.22 0.43
N LYS A 15 1.11 -3.53 -0.25
CA LYS A 15 1.32 -4.75 -1.06
C LYS A 15 0.43 -4.87 -2.31
N CYS A 16 -0.17 -3.75 -2.74
CA CYS A 16 -1.00 -3.64 -3.96
C CYS A 16 -0.31 -2.76 -5.03
N ALA A 17 0.98 -2.94 -5.26
CA ALA A 17 1.81 -2.26 -6.28
C ALA A 17 2.08 -0.76 -6.07
N GLY A 18 1.82 -0.21 -4.89
CA GLY A 18 1.97 1.22 -4.64
C GLY A 18 3.36 1.79 -4.91
N SER A 19 4.44 1.03 -4.68
CA SER A 19 5.81 1.46 -5.00
C SER A 19 6.01 1.72 -6.49
N SER A 20 5.43 0.86 -7.35
CA SER A 20 5.47 1.00 -8.81
C SER A 20 4.71 2.24 -9.28
N ILE A 21 3.51 2.43 -8.73
CA ILE A 21 2.64 3.58 -9.03
C ILE A 21 3.31 4.87 -8.58
N ASN A 22 3.85 4.91 -7.36
CA ASN A 22 4.53 6.09 -6.85
C ASN A 22 5.79 6.43 -7.65
N LEU A 23 6.57 5.42 -8.06
CA LEU A 23 7.74 5.63 -8.91
C LEU A 23 7.38 6.32 -10.24
N ASP A 24 6.25 5.95 -10.83
CA ASP A 24 5.82 6.51 -12.11
C ASP A 24 5.12 7.87 -11.98
N LEU A 25 4.18 7.99 -11.07
CA LEU A 25 3.35 9.20 -10.92
C LEU A 25 3.97 10.26 -10.01
N LYS A 26 5.05 9.93 -9.27
CA LYS A 26 5.78 10.80 -8.32
C LYS A 26 4.83 11.46 -7.32
N LEU A 27 4.02 10.63 -6.67
CA LEU A 27 3.02 11.09 -5.71
C LEU A 27 3.66 11.52 -4.38
N THR A 28 3.04 12.49 -3.72
CA THR A 28 3.45 12.94 -2.39
C THR A 28 2.56 12.30 -1.32
N SER A 29 3.17 11.85 -0.22
CA SER A 29 2.41 11.35 0.92
C SER A 29 1.68 12.51 1.62
N VAL A 30 0.43 12.27 2.03
CA VAL A 30 -0.36 13.18 2.85
C VAL A 30 -0.49 12.56 4.23
N GLY A 31 -0.25 13.36 5.27
CA GLY A 31 -0.26 12.88 6.65
C GLY A 31 0.98 12.08 7.04
N PHE A 32 0.90 11.35 8.15
CA PHE A 32 2.03 10.65 8.76
C PHE A 32 2.44 9.35 8.06
N SER A 33 1.59 8.82 7.18
CA SER A 33 1.82 7.54 6.49
C SER A 33 1.42 7.64 5.02
N GLY A 34 2.20 7.03 4.14
CA GLY A 34 1.80 6.83 2.75
C GLY A 34 0.62 5.85 2.57
N HIS A 35 0.12 5.25 3.65
CA HIS A 35 -0.94 4.24 3.67
C HIS A 35 -2.16 4.72 4.47
N SER A 36 -2.70 5.88 4.12
CA SER A 36 -3.86 6.47 4.79
C SER A 36 -5.18 6.03 4.15
N PRO A 37 -6.28 5.90 4.93
CA PRO A 37 -7.63 5.67 4.40
C PRO A 37 -8.08 6.76 3.41
N ALA A 38 -9.12 6.48 2.64
CA ALA A 38 -9.68 7.41 1.66
C ALA A 38 -10.21 8.69 2.32
N SER A 39 -10.83 8.59 3.50
CA SER A 39 -11.31 9.72 4.30
C SER A 39 -10.22 10.75 4.62
N CYS A 40 -8.96 10.32 4.78
CA CYS A 40 -7.84 11.25 4.98
C CYS A 40 -7.53 12.14 3.75
N HIS A 41 -8.17 11.87 2.64
CA HIS A 41 -8.00 12.61 1.37
C HIS A 41 -9.29 13.34 0.95
N PHE A 42 -10.26 13.43 1.84
CA PHE A 42 -11.59 13.96 1.56
C PHE A 42 -11.56 15.35 0.88
N ASP A 43 -10.72 16.26 1.37
CA ASP A 43 -10.62 17.62 0.81
C ASP A 43 -10.20 17.60 -0.66
N TYR A 44 -9.29 16.72 -1.06
CA TYR A 44 -8.85 16.60 -2.46
C TYR A 44 -9.91 15.93 -3.33
N ILE A 45 -10.53 14.86 -2.83
CA ILE A 45 -11.62 14.15 -3.54
C ILE A 45 -12.80 15.10 -3.74
N GLY A 46 -13.20 15.87 -2.71
CA GLY A 46 -14.24 16.87 -2.78
C GLY A 46 -13.94 18.05 -3.74
N GLN A 47 -12.66 18.29 -4.05
CA GLN A 47 -12.23 19.26 -5.07
C GLN A 47 -12.17 18.67 -6.49
N GLY A 48 -12.65 17.45 -6.70
CA GLY A 48 -12.70 16.79 -8.01
C GLY A 48 -11.39 16.16 -8.48
N TYR A 49 -10.48 15.85 -7.54
CA TYR A 49 -9.30 15.03 -7.88
C TYR A 49 -9.75 13.61 -8.20
N PHE A 50 -9.25 13.05 -9.29
CA PHE A 50 -9.49 11.66 -9.66
C PHE A 50 -8.88 10.72 -8.61
N SER A 51 -9.72 9.99 -7.91
CA SER A 51 -9.33 9.10 -6.82
C SER A 51 -9.28 7.64 -7.28
N PHE A 52 -8.22 6.93 -6.92
CA PHE A 52 -8.06 5.54 -7.32
C PHE A 52 -7.26 4.72 -6.31
N THR A 53 -7.41 3.41 -6.40
CA THR A 53 -6.63 2.42 -5.67
C THR A 53 -6.38 1.17 -6.50
N PHE A 54 -5.55 0.26 -5.97
CA PHE A 54 -5.44 -1.11 -6.43
C PHE A 54 -5.70 -2.07 -5.28
N ILE A 55 -6.48 -3.11 -5.56
CA ILE A 55 -6.68 -4.25 -4.68
C ILE A 55 -5.94 -5.48 -5.22
N ARG A 56 -5.69 -6.44 -4.36
CA ARG A 56 -5.01 -7.69 -4.68
C ARG A 56 -5.75 -8.84 -4.02
N ASN A 57 -5.64 -10.08 -4.56
CA ASN A 57 -6.10 -11.26 -3.85
C ASN A 57 -5.60 -11.24 -2.40
N PRO A 58 -6.46 -11.37 -1.37
CA PRO A 58 -6.06 -11.23 0.03
C PRO A 58 -4.95 -12.21 0.45
N TYR A 59 -4.99 -13.43 -0.03
CA TYR A 59 -3.97 -14.45 0.26
C TYR A 59 -2.61 -14.08 -0.33
N ASP A 60 -2.60 -13.64 -1.60
CA ASP A 60 -1.38 -13.14 -2.26
C ASP A 60 -0.84 -11.88 -1.60
N ARG A 61 -1.74 -11.04 -1.07
CA ARG A 61 -1.36 -9.83 -0.34
C ARG A 61 -0.62 -10.18 0.94
N VAL A 62 -1.13 -11.14 1.73
CA VAL A 62 -0.49 -11.63 2.95
C VAL A 62 0.86 -12.31 2.63
N ALA A 63 0.90 -13.19 1.63
CA ALA A 63 2.15 -13.81 1.20
C ALA A 63 3.21 -12.78 0.75
N SER A 64 2.77 -11.70 0.09
CA SER A 64 3.65 -10.60 -0.28
C SER A 64 4.12 -9.78 0.93
N ALA A 65 3.31 -9.64 1.97
CA ALA A 65 3.69 -9.00 3.22
C ALA A 65 4.73 -9.85 3.96
N TYR A 66 4.49 -11.14 4.12
CA TYR A 66 5.44 -12.07 4.72
C TYR A 66 6.83 -11.98 4.07
N ARG A 67 6.92 -12.13 2.74
CA ARG A 67 8.21 -11.99 2.02
C ARG A 67 8.84 -10.60 2.15
N TYR A 68 8.06 -9.57 2.34
CA TYR A 68 8.57 -8.23 2.59
C TYR A 68 9.21 -8.14 3.97
N PHE A 69 8.54 -8.64 5.00
CA PHE A 69 9.06 -8.62 6.37
C PHE A 69 10.30 -9.48 6.54
N GLN A 70 10.39 -10.63 5.86
CA GLN A 70 11.61 -11.45 5.83
C GLN A 70 12.86 -10.73 5.32
N LYS A 71 12.70 -9.69 4.49
CA LYS A 71 13.81 -8.86 4.00
C LYS A 71 14.23 -7.78 4.98
N LEU A 72 13.45 -7.54 6.02
CA LEU A 72 13.74 -6.55 7.04
C LEU A 72 14.56 -7.22 8.15
N VAL A 73 15.87 -7.09 8.05
CA VAL A 73 16.82 -7.60 9.05
C VAL A 73 17.49 -6.44 9.81
N PRO A 74 18.12 -6.67 10.96
CA PRO A 74 18.89 -5.64 11.67
C PRO A 74 19.81 -4.87 10.72
N GLY A 75 19.76 -3.54 10.80
CA GLY A 75 20.48 -2.64 9.88
C GLY A 75 19.68 -2.16 8.67
N HIS A 76 18.61 -2.82 8.29
CA HIS A 76 17.72 -2.30 7.25
C HIS A 76 16.97 -1.06 7.77
N ARG A 77 16.88 0.02 6.94
CA ARG A 77 16.28 1.33 7.33
C ARG A 77 14.88 1.26 7.94
N TRP A 78 14.09 0.24 7.58
CA TRP A 78 12.74 0.03 8.07
C TRP A 78 12.64 -1.02 9.18
N TYR A 79 13.74 -1.71 9.55
CA TYR A 79 13.71 -2.78 10.53
C TYR A 79 13.21 -2.29 11.90
N LYS A 80 13.78 -1.22 12.44
CA LYS A 80 13.45 -0.70 13.78
C LYS A 80 11.94 -0.45 13.98
N ARG A 81 11.25 0.00 12.94
CA ARG A 81 9.79 0.27 12.98
C ARG A 81 8.94 -0.98 12.83
N ASN A 82 9.53 -2.09 12.42
CA ASN A 82 8.84 -3.31 12.00
C ASN A 82 9.42 -4.55 12.69
N SER A 83 10.28 -4.39 13.68
CA SER A 83 11.07 -5.48 14.24
C SER A 83 10.21 -6.66 14.71
N ILE A 84 9.12 -6.43 15.44
CA ILE A 84 8.25 -7.50 15.93
C ILE A 84 7.75 -8.40 14.78
N ILE A 85 7.20 -7.79 13.73
CA ILE A 85 6.67 -8.55 12.59
C ILE A 85 7.81 -9.15 11.75
N ALA A 86 8.92 -8.41 11.61
CA ALA A 86 10.08 -8.87 10.85
C ALA A 86 10.77 -10.06 11.52
N ASP A 87 10.92 -10.05 12.83
CA ASP A 87 11.52 -11.13 13.60
C ASP A 87 10.65 -12.39 13.49
N LEU A 88 9.34 -12.27 13.73
CA LEU A 88 8.41 -13.38 13.54
C LEU A 88 8.38 -13.91 12.09
N ALA A 89 8.51 -13.05 11.10
CA ALA A 89 8.57 -13.49 9.70
C ALA A 89 9.87 -14.23 9.36
N ASN A 90 10.94 -14.01 10.11
CA ASN A 90 12.20 -14.73 9.95
C ASN A 90 12.30 -15.98 10.81
N GLU A 91 11.56 -16.06 11.91
CA GLU A 91 11.54 -17.19 12.84
C GLU A 91 10.52 -18.25 12.46
N LEU A 92 9.37 -17.85 11.90
CA LEU A 92 8.25 -18.72 11.60
C LEU A 92 8.17 -19.06 10.11
N ASP A 93 7.68 -20.23 9.80
CA ASP A 93 7.19 -20.54 8.45
C ASP A 93 5.93 -19.71 8.12
N PHE A 94 5.48 -19.79 6.87
CA PHE A 94 4.32 -19.01 6.43
C PHE A 94 3.04 -19.34 7.20
N SER A 95 2.82 -20.62 7.55
CA SER A 95 1.65 -21.06 8.31
C SER A 95 1.66 -20.50 9.73
N GLY A 96 2.80 -20.60 10.42
CA GLY A 96 2.99 -20.00 11.75
C GLY A 96 2.78 -18.49 11.73
N PHE A 97 3.36 -17.80 10.75
CA PHE A 97 3.21 -16.36 10.59
C PHE A 97 1.75 -15.93 10.40
N VAL A 98 0.98 -16.67 9.59
CA VAL A 98 -0.45 -16.36 9.33
C VAL A 98 -1.29 -16.40 10.59
N ASN A 99 -0.96 -17.29 11.55
CA ASN A 99 -1.70 -17.39 12.83
C ASN A 99 -1.59 -16.12 13.71
N HIS A 100 -0.61 -15.25 13.45
CA HIS A 100 -0.41 -13.98 14.17
C HIS A 100 -1.02 -12.75 13.48
N ILE A 101 -1.77 -12.92 12.37
CA ILE A 101 -2.29 -11.77 11.60
C ILE A 101 -3.20 -10.87 12.45
N ASP A 102 -4.01 -11.44 13.31
CA ASP A 102 -4.91 -10.64 14.17
C ASP A 102 -4.13 -9.86 15.24
N ASP A 103 -3.05 -10.43 15.75
CA ASP A 103 -2.13 -9.72 16.64
C ASP A 103 -1.44 -8.56 15.89
N PHE A 104 -0.97 -8.82 14.66
CA PHE A 104 -0.33 -7.79 13.83
C PHE A 104 -1.24 -6.61 13.52
N LYS A 105 -2.53 -6.82 13.33
CA LYS A 105 -3.51 -5.75 13.12
C LYS A 105 -3.57 -4.75 14.27
N GLN A 106 -3.24 -5.19 15.49
CA GLN A 106 -3.22 -4.34 16.68
C GLN A 106 -1.95 -3.47 16.74
N LEU A 107 -0.89 -3.82 16.01
CA LEU A 107 0.38 -3.08 16.00
C LEU A 107 0.31 -1.84 15.09
N MET A 108 -0.66 -0.96 15.33
CA MET A 108 -0.92 0.22 14.49
C MET A 108 -0.23 1.49 14.98
N LYS A 109 -0.03 1.64 16.29
CA LYS A 109 0.57 2.84 16.87
C LYS A 109 1.44 2.47 18.07
N ARG A 110 2.65 3.02 18.13
CA ARG A 110 3.56 2.91 19.26
C ARG A 110 3.32 4.03 20.27
N GLU A 111 3.83 3.87 21.48
CA GLU A 111 3.80 4.88 22.54
C GLU A 111 4.51 6.19 22.13
N ASP A 112 5.57 6.11 21.33
CA ASP A 112 6.30 7.25 20.76
C ASP A 112 5.54 7.94 19.58
N GLY A 113 4.32 7.49 19.27
CA GLY A 113 3.50 7.99 18.18
C GLY A 113 3.91 7.48 16.80
N SER A 114 4.96 6.67 16.66
CA SER A 114 5.30 6.03 15.40
C SER A 114 4.32 4.91 15.06
N TYR A 115 4.16 4.63 13.74
CA TYR A 115 3.30 3.55 13.29
C TYR A 115 4.10 2.29 13.05
N GLU A 116 3.61 1.20 13.59
CA GLU A 116 4.07 -0.15 13.25
C GLU A 116 3.40 -0.65 11.97
N SER A 117 3.94 -1.70 11.43
CA SER A 117 3.49 -2.23 10.13
C SER A 117 2.22 -3.07 10.17
N GLY A 118 1.47 -3.05 11.26
CA GLY A 118 0.12 -3.63 11.34
C GLY A 118 -0.83 -3.14 10.24
N ILE A 119 -0.56 -1.93 9.71
CA ILE A 119 -1.26 -1.39 8.53
C ILE A 119 -1.22 -2.34 7.32
N HIS A 120 -0.20 -3.20 7.19
CA HIS A 120 -0.08 -4.15 6.09
C HIS A 120 -1.13 -5.26 6.13
N PHE A 121 -1.76 -5.48 7.29
CA PHE A 121 -2.75 -6.54 7.53
C PHE A 121 -4.17 -6.02 7.69
N GLN A 122 -4.38 -4.70 7.68
CA GLN A 122 -5.72 -4.12 7.73
C GLN A 122 -6.54 -4.55 6.51
N PRO A 123 -7.85 -4.79 6.66
CA PRO A 123 -8.74 -5.15 5.56
C PRO A 123 -8.86 -4.00 4.53
N PHE A 124 -9.33 -4.30 3.33
CA PHE A 124 -9.55 -3.27 2.31
C PHE A 124 -10.57 -2.22 2.76
N SER A 125 -11.57 -2.60 3.54
CA SER A 125 -12.57 -1.68 4.11
C SER A 125 -11.97 -0.63 5.05
N TYR A 126 -10.79 -0.88 5.64
CA TYR A 126 -10.08 0.12 6.42
C TYR A 126 -9.57 1.28 5.53
N PHE A 127 -9.13 0.96 4.32
CA PHE A 127 -8.58 1.96 3.37
C PHE A 127 -9.66 2.59 2.51
N LEU A 128 -10.75 1.83 2.25
CA LEU A 128 -11.88 2.22 1.41
C LEU A 128 -13.08 2.53 2.31
N ASP A 129 -12.85 3.34 3.33
CA ASP A 129 -13.87 3.87 4.23
C ASP A 129 -14.74 4.96 3.57
N GLU A 130 -14.26 5.50 2.43
CA GLU A 130 -14.99 6.39 1.53
C GLU A 130 -14.84 5.91 0.08
N PRO A 131 -15.82 6.20 -0.80
CA PRO A 131 -15.77 5.83 -2.21
C PRO A 131 -14.57 6.45 -2.94
N VAL A 132 -14.03 5.71 -3.92
CA VAL A 132 -13.03 6.19 -4.87
C VAL A 132 -13.54 6.00 -6.31
N ASP A 133 -13.07 6.82 -7.25
CA ASP A 133 -13.54 6.78 -8.65
C ASP A 133 -13.12 5.53 -9.40
N PHE A 134 -12.01 4.89 -9.02
CA PHE A 134 -11.53 3.69 -9.70
C PHE A 134 -10.80 2.73 -8.77
N ILE A 135 -11.19 1.44 -8.85
CA ILE A 135 -10.54 0.35 -8.14
C ILE A 135 -9.93 -0.60 -9.17
N GLY A 136 -8.61 -0.51 -9.33
CA GLY A 136 -7.85 -1.44 -10.17
C GLY A 136 -7.54 -2.75 -9.46
N ARG A 137 -7.26 -3.80 -10.23
CA ARG A 137 -6.94 -5.14 -9.75
C ARG A 137 -5.48 -5.48 -10.06
N HIS A 138 -4.78 -6.03 -9.06
CA HIS A 138 -3.38 -6.40 -9.21
C HIS A 138 -3.15 -7.51 -10.24
N ASP A 139 -4.09 -8.41 -10.42
CA ASP A 139 -4.07 -9.49 -11.42
C ASP A 139 -4.24 -8.96 -12.85
N ASN A 140 -4.81 -7.78 -13.02
CA ASN A 140 -4.97 -7.08 -14.31
C ASN A 140 -4.22 -5.74 -14.37
N ILE A 141 -3.15 -5.61 -13.61
CA ILE A 141 -2.54 -4.33 -13.24
C ILE A 141 -2.11 -3.48 -14.43
N GLN A 142 -1.59 -4.08 -15.52
CA GLN A 142 -1.16 -3.30 -16.68
C GLN A 142 -2.32 -2.65 -17.40
N HIS A 143 -3.40 -3.40 -17.63
CA HIS A 143 -4.60 -2.89 -18.28
C HIS A 143 -5.26 -1.80 -17.40
N ASP A 144 -5.45 -2.06 -16.12
CA ASP A 144 -6.11 -1.12 -15.21
C ASP A 144 -5.26 0.15 -15.02
N TYR A 145 -3.93 0.00 -15.07
CA TYR A 145 -3.03 1.15 -15.04
C TYR A 145 -3.11 1.99 -16.32
N PHE A 146 -3.35 1.37 -17.48
CA PHE A 146 -3.61 2.11 -18.72
C PHE A 146 -4.88 2.95 -18.63
N ILE A 147 -5.94 2.43 -18.00
CA ILE A 147 -7.17 3.20 -17.76
C ILE A 147 -6.85 4.43 -16.88
N ILE A 148 -6.09 4.26 -15.79
CA ILE A 148 -5.69 5.37 -14.92
C ILE A 148 -4.88 6.40 -15.70
N ARG A 149 -3.89 5.99 -16.48
CA ARG A 149 -3.08 6.92 -17.28
C ARG A 149 -3.93 7.70 -18.29
N SER A 150 -4.89 7.04 -18.92
CA SER A 150 -5.85 7.69 -19.81
C SER A 150 -6.70 8.73 -19.07
N LYS A 151 -7.22 8.40 -17.90
CA LYS A 151 -7.97 9.33 -17.06
C LYS A 151 -7.15 10.55 -16.61
N LEU A 152 -5.85 10.37 -16.43
CA LEU A 152 -4.91 11.44 -16.06
C LEU A 152 -4.32 12.17 -17.27
N ASN A 153 -4.80 11.91 -18.48
CA ASN A 153 -4.27 12.46 -19.74
C ASN A 153 -2.75 12.24 -19.91
N LEU A 154 -2.26 11.08 -19.48
CA LEU A 154 -0.85 10.69 -19.60
C LEU A 154 -0.64 9.71 -20.76
N PRO A 155 0.52 9.73 -21.43
CA PRO A 155 0.85 8.73 -22.44
C PRO A 155 0.78 7.32 -21.89
N ILE A 156 0.20 6.37 -22.64
CA ILE A 156 0.12 4.97 -22.24
C ILE A 156 1.53 4.37 -22.19
N LYS A 157 1.87 3.76 -21.07
CA LYS A 157 3.10 2.99 -20.87
C LYS A 157 2.92 1.95 -19.75
N ASN A 158 3.77 0.93 -19.78
CA ASN A 158 3.77 -0.10 -18.76
C ASN A 158 4.13 0.45 -17.38
N LEU A 159 3.49 -0.11 -16.35
CA LEU A 159 3.84 0.16 -14.97
C LEU A 159 5.25 -0.39 -14.67
N PRO A 160 6.17 0.41 -14.12
CA PRO A 160 7.50 -0.06 -13.76
C PRO A 160 7.43 -1.15 -12.66
N LYS A 161 8.38 -2.09 -12.66
CA LYS A 161 8.47 -3.19 -11.70
C LYS A 161 9.71 -3.05 -10.81
N PRO A 162 9.75 -2.11 -9.87
CA PRO A 162 10.95 -1.87 -9.05
C PRO A 162 11.27 -3.00 -8.07
N ASN A 163 10.27 -3.82 -7.74
CA ASN A 163 10.37 -4.88 -6.71
C ASN A 163 9.89 -6.23 -7.25
N SER A 164 10.16 -6.57 -8.52
CA SER A 164 9.89 -7.94 -8.99
C SER A 164 10.80 -8.88 -8.20
N THR A 165 10.22 -9.66 -7.29
CA THR A 165 10.86 -10.86 -6.78
C THR A 165 10.81 -11.90 -7.89
N ASN A 166 11.92 -12.16 -8.56
CA ASN A 166 12.13 -13.40 -9.28
C ASN A 166 12.07 -14.55 -8.30
#